data_1427bcf89ba22a587465b96d43cf0792
#
_entry.id   1427bcf89ba22a587465b96d43cf0792
#
_cell.length_a   1.000
_cell.length_b   1.000
_cell.length_c   1.000
_cell.angle_alpha   90.00
_cell.angle_beta   90.00
_cell.angle_gamma   90.00
#
_symmetry.space_group_name_H-M   'P 1'
#
loop_
_entity.id
_entity.type
_entity.pdbx_description
1 polymer ?
#
loop_
_entity_poly.entity_id
_entity_poly.type
_entity_poly.pdbx_seq_one_letter_code
_entity_poly.pdbx_strand_id
1 'polypeptide(L)' 'MFERFTDRARKVMSLAQQEAQRFNHEYIGTEHVLLGLVKEGSGVGANVLKRLSIDLRKVRIEVEKLVKAGP' A
#
# COMPACT_ATOMS: atom_id res chain seq x y z
N MET A 1 -3.95 -13.11 12.96
CA MET A 1 -4.26 -11.69 13.13
C MET A 1 -5.25 -11.18 12.08
N PHE A 2 -5.19 -11.70 10.86
CA PHE A 2 -6.07 -11.24 9.76
C PHE A 2 -7.17 -12.25 9.41
N GLU A 3 -7.57 -13.08 10.38
CA GLU A 3 -8.52 -14.17 10.15
C GLU A 3 -9.91 -13.68 9.76
N ARG A 4 -10.27 -12.48 10.22
CA ARG A 4 -11.57 -11.87 9.92
C ARG A 4 -11.55 -10.96 8.70
N PHE A 5 -10.41 -10.88 8.03
CA PHE A 5 -10.30 -10.10 6.80
C PHE A 5 -10.82 -10.91 5.62
N THR A 6 -11.36 -10.23 4.64
CA THR A 6 -11.64 -10.84 3.34
C THR A 6 -10.32 -11.24 2.67
N ASP A 7 -10.37 -12.11 1.67
CA ASP A 7 -9.20 -12.50 0.90
C ASP A 7 -8.53 -11.28 0.25
N ARG A 8 -9.34 -10.34 -0.24
CA ARG A 8 -8.83 -9.11 -0.82
C ARG A 8 -8.09 -8.24 0.21
N ALA A 9 -8.65 -8.11 1.41
CA ALA A 9 -8.02 -7.36 2.49
C ALA A 9 -6.69 -8.02 2.93
N ARG A 10 -6.67 -9.35 3.01
CA ARG A 10 -5.41 -10.08 3.29
C ARG A 10 -4.37 -9.82 2.20
N LYS A 11 -4.80 -9.79 0.94
CA LYS A 11 -3.91 -9.50 -0.18
C LYS A 11 -3.33 -8.08 -0.07
N VAL A 12 -4.15 -7.10 0.30
CA VAL A 12 -3.69 -5.73 0.53
C VAL A 12 -2.61 -5.70 1.61
N MET A 13 -2.82 -6.41 2.72
CA MET A 13 -1.83 -6.44 3.81
C MET A 13 -0.53 -7.13 3.39
N SER A 14 -0.61 -8.20 2.62
CA SER A 14 0.57 -8.86 2.06
C SER A 14 1.35 -7.91 1.15
N LEU A 15 0.66 -7.19 0.29
CA LEU A 15 1.28 -6.20 -0.60
C LEU A 15 1.85 -5.01 0.17
N ALA A 16 1.17 -4.59 1.26
CA ALA A 16 1.67 -3.54 2.14
C ALA A 16 3.01 -3.96 2.77
N GLN A 17 3.11 -5.22 3.20
CA GLN A 17 4.36 -5.75 3.74
C GLN A 17 5.48 -5.72 2.70
N GLN A 18 5.18 -6.10 1.46
CA GLN A 18 6.15 -6.02 0.37
C GLN A 18 6.63 -4.58 0.13
N GLU A 19 5.71 -3.60 0.18
CA GLU A 19 6.09 -2.20 0.03
C GLU A 19 6.96 -1.71 1.19
N ALA A 20 6.65 -2.13 2.42
CA ALA A 20 7.50 -1.81 3.56
C ALA A 20 8.91 -2.36 3.37
N GLN A 21 9.05 -3.61 2.91
CA GLN A 21 10.34 -4.22 2.61
C GLN A 21 11.08 -3.47 1.50
N ARG A 22 10.35 -3.00 0.48
CA ARG A 22 10.92 -2.22 -0.62
C ARG A 22 11.60 -0.94 -0.11
N PHE A 23 11.01 -0.30 0.91
CA PHE A 23 11.57 0.90 1.54
C PHE A 23 12.57 0.59 2.67
N ASN A 24 12.83 -0.68 2.95
CA ASN A 24 13.62 -1.13 4.10
C ASN A 24 13.05 -0.63 5.43
N HIS A 25 11.74 -0.57 5.55
CA HIS A 25 11.06 -0.25 6.78
C HIS A 25 10.78 -1.53 7.57
N GLU A 26 10.97 -1.49 8.88
CA GLU A 26 10.75 -2.64 9.77
C GLU A 26 9.29 -2.79 10.20
N TYR A 27 8.46 -1.82 9.91
CA TYR A 27 7.06 -1.78 10.31
C TYR A 27 6.16 -1.55 9.10
N ILE A 28 4.88 -1.88 9.26
CA ILE A 28 3.84 -1.56 8.27
C ILE A 28 3.10 -0.33 8.76
N GLY A 29 3.32 0.81 8.12
CA GLY A 29 2.59 2.04 8.40
C GLY A 29 1.41 2.23 7.47
N THR A 30 0.65 3.30 7.70
CA THR A 30 -0.50 3.64 6.86
C THR A 30 -0.10 3.89 5.41
N GLU A 31 1.08 4.43 5.18
CA GLU A 31 1.63 4.65 3.84
C GLU A 31 1.81 3.34 3.07
N HIS A 32 2.24 2.27 3.75
CA HIS A 32 2.40 0.95 3.14
C HIS A 32 1.04 0.32 2.83
N VAL A 33 0.07 0.53 3.71
CA VAL A 33 -1.31 0.04 3.49
C VAL A 33 -1.91 0.74 2.27
N LEU A 34 -1.70 2.05 2.13
CA LEU A 34 -2.15 2.79 0.96
C LEU A 34 -1.52 2.22 -0.33
N LEU A 35 -0.21 1.97 -0.31
CA LEU A 35 0.48 1.36 -1.45
C LEU A 35 -0.05 -0.03 -1.76
N GLY A 36 -0.29 -0.84 -0.72
CA GLY A 36 -0.88 -2.17 -0.89
C GLY A 36 -2.27 -2.12 -1.51
N LEU A 37 -3.10 -1.17 -1.08
CA LEU A 37 -4.44 -0.97 -1.59
C LEU A 37 -4.42 -0.60 -3.08
N VAL A 38 -3.57 0.34 -3.46
CA VAL A 38 -3.43 0.77 -4.86
C VAL A 38 -2.90 -0.37 -5.72
N LYS A 39 -1.92 -1.11 -5.22
CA LYS A 39 -1.30 -2.23 -5.94
C LYS A 39 -2.27 -3.39 -6.16
N GLU A 40 -3.09 -3.71 -5.16
CA GLU A 40 -4.14 -4.72 -5.31
C GLU A 40 -5.15 -4.30 -6.38
N GLY A 41 -5.62 -3.08 -6.31
CA GLY A 41 -6.28 -2.40 -7.43
C GLY A 41 -7.71 -2.79 -7.75
N SER A 42 -8.31 -3.77 -7.07
CA SER A 42 -9.64 -4.28 -7.45
C SER A 42 -10.77 -3.89 -6.50
N GLY A 43 -10.46 -3.37 -5.32
CA GLY A 43 -11.46 -2.99 -4.33
C GLY A 43 -12.09 -1.62 -4.61
N VAL A 44 -13.12 -1.29 -3.82
CA VAL A 44 -13.80 0.00 -3.93
C VAL A 44 -12.84 1.15 -3.66
N GLY A 45 -12.01 1.04 -2.60
CA GLY A 45 -11.02 2.08 -2.29
C GLY A 45 -10.03 2.31 -3.42
N ALA A 46 -9.51 1.23 -4.00
CA ALA A 46 -8.61 1.31 -5.14
C ALA A 46 -9.27 1.97 -6.35
N ASN A 47 -10.54 1.64 -6.62
CA ASN A 47 -11.28 2.24 -7.72
C ASN A 47 -11.54 3.73 -7.50
N VAL A 48 -11.81 4.14 -6.27
CA VAL A 48 -11.93 5.57 -5.93
C VAL A 48 -10.61 6.30 -6.25
N LEU A 49 -9.49 5.72 -5.85
CA LEU A 49 -8.18 6.32 -6.12
C LEU A 49 -7.92 6.42 -7.63
N LYS A 50 -8.27 5.38 -8.39
CA LYS A 50 -8.15 5.42 -9.86
C LYS A 50 -8.97 6.55 -10.46
N ARG A 51 -10.20 6.75 -9.99
CA ARG A 51 -11.06 7.85 -10.46
C ARG A 51 -10.48 9.22 -10.14
N LEU A 52 -9.67 9.32 -9.10
CA LEU A 52 -8.95 10.54 -8.73
C LEU A 52 -7.60 10.66 -9.47
N SER A 53 -7.35 9.78 -10.43
CA SER A 53 -6.10 9.72 -11.19
C SER A 53 -4.88 9.45 -10.31
N ILE A 54 -5.07 8.71 -9.22
CA ILE A 54 -4.01 8.32 -8.31
C ILE A 54 -3.61 6.88 -8.63
N ASP A 55 -2.36 6.68 -9.03
CA ASP A 55 -1.82 5.37 -9.36
C ASP A 55 -0.64 5.01 -8.45
N LEU A 56 -0.21 3.76 -8.52
CA LEU A 56 0.86 3.22 -7.68
C LEU A 56 2.16 4.02 -7.81
N ARG A 57 2.53 4.39 -9.02
CA ARG A 57 3.78 5.11 -9.27
C ARG A 57 3.77 6.48 -8.61
N LYS A 58 2.66 7.21 -8.74
CA LYS A 58 2.51 8.52 -8.10
C LYS A 58 2.57 8.42 -6.59
N VAL A 59 1.88 7.43 -6.02
CA VAL A 59 1.88 7.22 -4.57
C VAL A 59 3.28 6.89 -4.08
N ARG A 60 4.01 6.00 -4.78
CA ARG A 60 5.39 5.67 -4.41
C ARG A 60 6.29 6.90 -4.40
N ILE A 61 6.19 7.73 -5.43
CA ILE A 61 6.99 8.95 -5.53
C ILE A 61 6.71 9.87 -4.35
N GLU A 62 5.44 10.07 -4.03
CA GLU A 62 5.06 10.97 -2.92
C GLU A 62 5.47 10.38 -1.56
N VAL A 63 5.35 9.08 -1.37
CA VAL A 63 5.80 8.42 -0.14
C VAL A 63 7.32 8.60 0.02
N GLU A 64 8.09 8.41 -1.05
CA GLU A 64 9.55 8.58 -1.01
C GLU A 64 9.96 10.00 -0.62
N LYS A 65 9.16 11.01 -0.98
CA LYS A 65 9.43 12.40 -0.59
C LYS A 65 9.20 12.66 0.89
N LEU A 66 8.26 11.94 1.50
CA LEU A 66 7.82 12.20 2.87
C LEU A 66 8.47 11.27 3.89
N VAL A 67 8.92 10.10 3.47
CA VAL A 67 9.39 9.04 4.37
C VAL A 67 10.77 8.59 3.92
N LYS A 68 11.74 8.64 4.87
CA LYS A 68 13.08 8.12 4.59
C LYS A 68 13.06 6.60 4.48
N ALA A 69 13.86 6.08 3.55
CA ALA A 69 14.14 4.65 3.52
C ALA A 69 14.82 4.22 4.82
N GLY A 70 14.56 2.97 5.23
CA GLY A 70 15.24 2.38 6.38
C GLY A 70 16.68 2.01 6.05
N PRO A 71 17.44 1.63 7.08
CA PRO A 71 18.85 1.25 6.94
C PRO A 71 19.05 -0.03 6.12
#